data_ee0d4c7a5c95c0a0f0fd5a00048cd4e6
#
_entry.id   ee0d4c7a5c95c0a0f0fd5a00048cd4e6
#
_cell.length_a   1.000
_cell.length_b   1.000
_cell.length_c   1.000
_cell.angle_alpha   90.00
_cell.angle_beta   90.00
_cell.angle_gamma   90.00
#
_symmetry.space_group_name_H-M   'P 1'
#
loop_
_entity.id
_entity.type
_entity.pdbx_description
1 polymer ?
#
loop_
_entity_poly.entity_id
_entity_poly.type
_entity_poly.pdbx_seq_one_letter_code
_entity_poly.pdbx_strand_id
1 'polypeptide(L)'
;DDSVYLKMDDRPWRIVIQSSDTDCYAFSGWEVAGPDDFADAINTLEQHGINFERAGAELTAQRRVQDLVSFTDPDGNRHEVYWGPISDFGQFASPLGIRQFITGEQGFGHVVLPTPGFDGCYEFYKNVMGFAVSDLMKVRFTPDPNEPEKRLYFMHCNERHHSLAIFESPMPAGCVHVMVEVDRVDEVGRCLDRIKAHNVKLTGTLGRHANDHMVSFYMATPSGFMLEYGAEGRTVADWSRYSPFQSTVNSFWGHDFSVGME
;
A
#
# COMPACT_ATOMS: atom_id res chain seq x y z
N ASP A 1 9.50 -22.86 7.93
CA ASP A 1 9.21 -21.47 7.53
C ASP A 1 8.66 -20.73 8.76
N ASP A 2 9.42 -19.77 9.26
CA ASP A 2 9.06 -18.97 10.45
C ASP A 2 8.20 -17.74 10.08
N SER A 3 7.45 -17.84 8.98
CA SER A 3 6.61 -16.75 8.47
C SER A 3 5.20 -16.82 9.05
N VAL A 4 4.58 -15.64 9.28
CA VAL A 4 3.17 -15.50 9.64
C VAL A 4 2.41 -14.94 8.43
N TYR A 5 1.36 -15.65 8.04
CA TYR A 5 0.52 -15.31 6.90
C TYR A 5 -0.82 -14.75 7.37
N LEU A 6 -1.13 -13.50 7.00
CA LEU A 6 -2.35 -12.82 7.40
C LEU A 6 -3.38 -12.88 6.26
N LYS A 7 -4.48 -13.57 6.52
CA LYS A 7 -5.60 -13.72 5.60
C LYS A 7 -6.62 -12.59 5.79
N MET A 8 -7.17 -12.08 4.67
CA MET A 8 -8.17 -11.02 4.66
C MET A 8 -9.43 -11.36 3.84
N ASP A 9 -9.30 -12.32 2.91
CA ASP A 9 -10.35 -12.73 1.96
C ASP A 9 -10.20 -14.21 1.57
N ASP A 10 -10.60 -14.59 0.35
CA ASP A 10 -10.47 -15.94 -0.20
C ASP A 10 -9.04 -16.30 -0.65
N ARG A 11 -8.11 -15.33 -0.65
CA ARG A 11 -6.68 -15.62 -0.88
C ARG A 11 -6.11 -16.33 0.34
N PRO A 12 -5.12 -17.21 0.17
CA PRO A 12 -4.44 -17.86 1.29
C PRO A 12 -3.86 -16.85 2.29
N TRP A 13 -3.37 -15.73 1.77
CA TRP A 13 -2.87 -14.58 2.54
C TRP A 13 -2.77 -13.33 1.66
N ARG A 14 -2.77 -12.17 2.31
CA ARG A 14 -2.53 -10.86 1.68
C ARG A 14 -1.28 -10.18 2.22
N ILE A 15 -0.90 -10.48 3.45
CA ILE A 15 0.29 -9.94 4.10
C ILE A 15 1.10 -11.11 4.65
N VAL A 16 2.41 -11.09 4.43
CA VAL A 16 3.34 -12.04 5.03
C VAL A 16 4.30 -11.28 5.95
N ILE A 17 4.48 -11.80 7.15
CA ILE A 17 5.48 -11.32 8.12
C ILE A 17 6.56 -12.40 8.17
N GLN A 18 7.77 -12.05 7.80
CA GLN A 18 8.91 -12.96 7.74
C GLN A 18 9.94 -12.61 8.80
N SER A 19 10.59 -13.60 9.38
CA SER A 19 11.73 -13.37 10.27
C SER A 19 12.88 -12.74 9.50
N SER A 20 13.49 -11.70 10.07
CA SER A 20 14.61 -10.96 9.49
C SER A 20 15.51 -10.41 10.59
N ASP A 21 16.75 -10.08 10.27
CA ASP A 21 17.69 -9.43 11.18
C ASP A 21 17.32 -7.96 11.47
N THR A 22 16.44 -7.37 10.63
CA THR A 22 15.97 -5.99 10.78
C THR A 22 14.47 -5.92 10.56
N ASP A 23 13.81 -5.10 11.36
CA ASP A 23 12.40 -4.76 11.18
C ASP A 23 12.26 -3.74 10.04
N CYS A 24 11.64 -4.14 8.94
CA CYS A 24 11.45 -3.28 7.77
C CYS A 24 10.33 -3.78 6.85
N TYR A 25 9.97 -2.97 5.89
CA TYR A 25 9.16 -3.36 4.75
C TYR A 25 9.99 -4.22 3.79
N ALA A 26 9.42 -5.33 3.31
CA ALA A 26 10.13 -6.30 2.49
C ALA A 26 9.85 -6.15 0.98
N PHE A 27 8.58 -6.12 0.58
CA PHE A 27 8.18 -6.01 -0.83
C PHE A 27 6.70 -5.70 -1.02
N SER A 28 6.33 -5.25 -2.24
CA SER A 28 4.95 -5.20 -2.75
C SER A 28 4.74 -6.24 -3.83
N GLY A 29 3.60 -6.97 -3.78
CA GLY A 29 3.15 -7.84 -4.85
C GLY A 29 2.04 -7.20 -5.69
N TRP A 30 2.18 -7.23 -7.02
CA TRP A 30 1.26 -6.66 -8.00
C TRP A 30 0.74 -7.75 -8.91
N GLU A 31 -0.58 -7.93 -8.93
CA GLU A 31 -1.26 -8.95 -9.73
C GLU A 31 -1.56 -8.40 -11.13
N VAL A 32 -1.28 -9.19 -12.16
CA VAL A 32 -1.75 -8.96 -13.53
C VAL A 32 -2.79 -10.02 -13.91
N ALA A 33 -3.65 -9.70 -14.87
CA ALA A 33 -4.86 -10.50 -15.14
C ALA A 33 -4.57 -11.92 -15.65
N GLY A 34 -3.45 -12.14 -16.34
CA GLY A 34 -3.15 -13.45 -16.88
C GLY A 34 -1.75 -13.59 -17.46
N PRO A 35 -1.46 -14.73 -18.11
CA PRO A 35 -0.13 -15.01 -18.65
C PRO A 35 0.30 -14.05 -19.76
N ASP A 36 -0.65 -13.52 -20.55
CA ASP A 36 -0.32 -12.56 -21.62
C ASP A 36 0.08 -11.22 -21.03
N ASP A 37 -0.68 -10.70 -20.05
CA ASP A 37 -0.33 -9.47 -19.34
C ASP A 37 0.99 -9.62 -18.54
N PHE A 38 1.25 -10.83 -18.04
CA PHE A 38 2.52 -11.13 -17.38
C PHE A 38 3.70 -11.10 -18.35
N ALA A 39 3.52 -11.64 -19.56
CA ALA A 39 4.53 -11.57 -20.63
C ALA A 39 4.78 -10.11 -21.07
N ASP A 40 3.71 -9.30 -21.18
CA ASP A 40 3.81 -7.88 -21.50
C ASP A 40 4.52 -7.08 -20.41
N ALA A 41 4.29 -7.41 -19.14
CA ALA A 41 5.03 -6.81 -18.02
C ALA A 41 6.53 -7.12 -18.09
N ILE A 42 6.92 -8.36 -18.40
CA ILE A 42 8.33 -8.76 -18.61
C ILE A 42 8.93 -8.00 -19.78
N ASN A 43 8.24 -7.96 -20.92
CA ASN A 43 8.69 -7.21 -22.10
C ASN A 43 8.91 -5.73 -21.77
N THR A 44 8.04 -5.14 -20.96
CA THR A 44 8.17 -3.74 -20.52
C THR A 44 9.40 -3.53 -19.65
N LEU A 45 9.68 -4.44 -18.71
CA LEU A 45 10.90 -4.39 -17.90
C LEU A 45 12.16 -4.46 -18.79
N GLU A 46 12.19 -5.37 -19.77
CA GLU A 46 13.29 -5.51 -20.72
C GLU A 46 13.50 -4.26 -21.58
N GLN A 47 12.43 -3.70 -22.14
CA GLN A 47 12.47 -2.48 -22.98
C GLN A 47 13.01 -1.27 -22.22
N HIS A 48 12.73 -1.19 -20.91
CA HIS A 48 13.23 -0.12 -20.05
C HIS A 48 14.58 -0.44 -19.40
N GLY A 49 15.18 -1.60 -19.70
CA GLY A 49 16.47 -2.01 -19.15
C GLY A 49 16.44 -2.27 -17.64
N ILE A 50 15.29 -2.65 -17.09
CA ILE A 50 15.16 -2.98 -15.68
C ILE A 50 15.64 -4.42 -15.47
N ASN A 51 16.57 -4.58 -14.54
CA ASN A 51 17.00 -5.92 -14.13
C ASN A 51 15.92 -6.58 -13.29
N PHE A 52 15.52 -7.77 -13.64
CA PHE A 52 14.55 -8.57 -12.90
C PHE A 52 15.01 -10.01 -12.76
N GLU A 53 14.43 -10.70 -11.78
CA GLU A 53 14.66 -12.12 -11.53
C GLU A 53 13.32 -12.86 -11.62
N ARG A 54 13.24 -13.90 -12.47
CA ARG A 54 12.08 -14.79 -12.54
C ARG A 54 12.18 -15.84 -11.43
N ALA A 55 11.12 -16.01 -10.67
CA ALA A 55 11.09 -16.92 -9.55
C ALA A 55 11.20 -18.39 -9.99
N GLY A 56 11.93 -19.16 -9.19
CA GLY A 56 11.89 -20.62 -9.29
C GLY A 56 10.66 -21.22 -8.63
N ALA A 57 10.46 -22.53 -8.81
CA ALA A 57 9.31 -23.28 -8.31
C ALA A 57 9.08 -23.16 -6.78
N GLU A 58 10.13 -23.01 -6.02
CA GLU A 58 10.04 -22.86 -4.55
C GLU A 58 9.36 -21.53 -4.17
N LEU A 59 9.80 -20.41 -4.76
CA LEU A 59 9.25 -19.09 -4.47
C LEU A 59 7.82 -18.94 -5.00
N THR A 60 7.51 -19.43 -6.21
CA THR A 60 6.15 -19.42 -6.73
C THR A 60 5.18 -20.23 -5.88
N ALA A 61 5.64 -21.40 -5.37
CA ALA A 61 4.85 -22.21 -4.43
C ALA A 61 4.63 -21.47 -3.09
N GLN A 62 5.65 -20.82 -2.55
CA GLN A 62 5.55 -20.01 -1.33
C GLN A 62 4.59 -18.84 -1.51
N ARG A 63 4.65 -18.14 -2.65
CA ARG A 63 3.75 -17.01 -2.99
C ARG A 63 2.35 -17.48 -3.37
N ARG A 64 2.14 -18.77 -3.63
CA ARG A 64 0.86 -19.35 -4.04
C ARG A 64 0.36 -18.73 -5.35
N VAL A 65 1.24 -18.62 -6.34
CA VAL A 65 0.98 -18.03 -7.66
C VAL A 65 1.47 -18.95 -8.77
N GLN A 66 1.02 -18.73 -10.01
CA GLN A 66 1.47 -19.52 -11.16
C GLN A 66 2.90 -19.14 -11.57
N ASP A 67 3.19 -17.84 -11.60
CA ASP A 67 4.52 -17.33 -11.92
C ASP A 67 4.70 -15.92 -11.37
N LEU A 68 5.96 -15.50 -11.17
CA LEU A 68 6.28 -14.14 -10.75
C LEU A 68 7.70 -13.73 -11.18
N VAL A 69 7.89 -12.43 -11.32
CA VAL A 69 9.20 -11.77 -11.44
C VAL A 69 9.39 -10.77 -10.32
N SER A 70 10.62 -10.61 -9.85
CA SER A 70 10.98 -9.59 -8.85
C SER A 70 12.02 -8.64 -9.39
N PHE A 71 11.90 -7.37 -9.02
CA PHE A 71 12.79 -6.28 -9.39
C PHE A 71 12.74 -5.17 -8.33
N THR A 72 13.56 -4.13 -8.50
CA THR A 72 13.54 -2.95 -7.63
C THR A 72 13.21 -1.70 -8.43
N ASP A 73 12.54 -0.75 -7.78
CA ASP A 73 12.43 0.60 -8.30
C ASP A 73 13.78 1.35 -8.21
N PRO A 74 13.89 2.58 -8.75
CA PRO A 74 15.14 3.35 -8.72
C PRO A 74 15.68 3.66 -7.32
N ASP A 75 14.84 3.67 -6.29
CA ASP A 75 15.22 3.92 -4.89
C ASP A 75 15.41 2.62 -4.08
N GLY A 76 15.31 1.45 -4.73
CA GLY A 76 15.59 0.15 -4.16
C GLY A 76 14.39 -0.54 -3.49
N ASN A 77 13.17 0.00 -3.61
CA ASN A 77 11.98 -0.70 -3.13
C ASN A 77 11.74 -1.95 -3.98
N ARG A 78 11.56 -3.11 -3.33
CA ARG A 78 11.36 -4.39 -4.01
C ARG A 78 9.90 -4.59 -4.42
N HIS A 79 9.71 -5.03 -5.66
CA HIS A 79 8.41 -5.38 -6.24
C HIS A 79 8.41 -6.80 -6.77
N GLU A 80 7.24 -7.45 -6.70
CA GLU A 80 6.95 -8.73 -7.34
C GLU A 80 5.74 -8.53 -8.24
N VAL A 81 5.86 -8.76 -9.56
CA VAL A 81 4.72 -8.84 -10.48
C VAL A 81 4.41 -10.31 -10.70
N TYR A 82 3.14 -10.69 -10.55
CA TYR A 82 2.71 -12.07 -10.61
C TYR A 82 1.34 -12.24 -11.29
N TRP A 83 1.03 -13.47 -11.71
CA TRP A 83 -0.29 -13.85 -12.18
C TRP A 83 -0.76 -15.19 -11.60
N GLY A 84 -2.07 -15.46 -11.72
CA GLY A 84 -2.68 -16.74 -11.38
C GLY A 84 -2.55 -17.11 -9.91
N PRO A 85 -2.96 -16.23 -8.97
CA PRO A 85 -2.91 -16.57 -7.56
C PRO A 85 -3.87 -17.72 -7.24
N ILE A 86 -3.43 -18.59 -6.34
CA ILE A 86 -4.23 -19.72 -5.87
C ILE A 86 -5.22 -19.21 -4.83
N SER A 87 -6.53 -19.41 -5.07
CA SER A 87 -7.56 -19.21 -4.06
C SER A 87 -7.85 -20.53 -3.34
N ASP A 88 -8.07 -20.50 -2.05
CA ASP A 88 -8.49 -21.65 -1.27
C ASP A 88 -10.02 -21.77 -1.20
N PHE A 89 -10.76 -20.81 -1.79
CA PHE A 89 -12.23 -20.70 -1.78
C PHE A 89 -12.86 -20.81 -0.39
N GLY A 90 -12.05 -20.74 0.66
CA GLY A 90 -12.52 -20.72 2.03
C GLY A 90 -13.05 -19.34 2.38
N GLN A 91 -14.28 -19.27 2.89
CA GLN A 91 -14.80 -18.00 3.40
C GLN A 91 -13.88 -17.47 4.50
N PHE A 92 -13.47 -16.21 4.37
CA PHE A 92 -12.75 -15.54 5.45
C PHE A 92 -13.66 -15.38 6.66
N ALA A 93 -13.21 -15.86 7.82
CA ALA A 93 -13.87 -15.70 9.11
C ALA A 93 -12.88 -15.09 10.09
N SER A 94 -13.08 -13.83 10.42
CA SER A 94 -12.20 -13.14 11.36
C SER A 94 -12.42 -13.67 12.79
N PRO A 95 -11.35 -14.07 13.49
CA PRO A 95 -11.46 -14.43 14.92
C PRO A 95 -11.80 -13.23 15.81
N LEU A 96 -11.66 -12.01 15.31
CA LEU A 96 -11.99 -10.75 15.99
C LEU A 96 -13.39 -10.22 15.63
N GLY A 97 -14.16 -10.96 14.82
CA GLY A 97 -15.50 -10.58 14.39
C GLY A 97 -15.54 -9.47 13.34
N ILE A 98 -14.42 -9.16 12.67
CA ILE A 98 -14.40 -8.27 11.49
C ILE A 98 -15.24 -8.93 10.41
N ARG A 99 -16.23 -8.22 9.90
CA ARG A 99 -17.16 -8.78 8.92
C ARG A 99 -16.49 -9.01 7.57
N GLN A 100 -15.79 -8.01 7.07
CA GLN A 100 -15.17 -8.02 5.75
C GLN A 100 -14.08 -6.96 5.64
N PHE A 101 -12.99 -7.30 4.92
CA PHE A 101 -12.07 -6.33 4.35
C PHE A 101 -12.48 -6.02 2.90
N ILE A 102 -12.24 -4.80 2.46
CA ILE A 102 -12.43 -4.38 1.07
C ILE A 102 -11.17 -4.77 0.29
N THR A 103 -11.26 -5.86 -0.44
CA THR A 103 -10.16 -6.51 -1.18
C THR A 103 -10.58 -6.84 -2.61
N GLY A 104 -10.44 -8.07 -3.08
CA GLY A 104 -10.77 -8.49 -4.43
C GLY A 104 -9.86 -7.82 -5.47
N GLU A 105 -10.46 -7.23 -6.49
CA GLU A 105 -9.77 -6.51 -7.56
C GLU A 105 -9.10 -5.21 -7.10
N GLN A 106 -9.48 -4.70 -5.93
CA GLN A 106 -8.84 -3.53 -5.31
C GLN A 106 -7.56 -3.86 -4.51
N GLY A 107 -7.14 -5.13 -4.50
CA GLY A 107 -5.98 -5.57 -3.73
C GLY A 107 -6.21 -5.57 -2.21
N PHE A 108 -5.13 -5.62 -1.41
CA PHE A 108 -5.29 -5.63 0.04
C PHE A 108 -5.56 -4.24 0.64
N GLY A 109 -5.23 -3.19 -0.08
CA GLY A 109 -5.31 -1.80 0.35
C GLY A 109 -4.36 -0.94 -0.48
N HIS A 110 -3.55 -0.09 0.20
CA HIS A 110 -2.48 0.66 -0.46
C HIS A 110 -1.19 0.63 0.35
N VAL A 111 -0.11 1.04 -0.31
CA VAL A 111 1.21 1.25 0.30
C VAL A 111 1.72 2.65 -0.04
N VAL A 112 2.39 3.29 0.92
CA VAL A 112 3.11 4.55 0.70
C VAL A 112 4.60 4.28 0.85
N LEU A 113 5.33 4.44 -0.26
CA LEU A 113 6.75 4.16 -0.34
C LEU A 113 7.59 5.44 -0.31
N PRO A 114 8.70 5.41 0.41
CA PRO A 114 9.69 6.49 0.40
C PRO A 114 10.41 6.48 -0.95
N THR A 115 10.51 7.64 -1.57
CA THR A 115 11.15 7.84 -2.88
C THR A 115 11.97 9.12 -2.85
N PRO A 116 13.14 9.15 -2.17
CA PRO A 116 14.01 10.32 -2.16
C PRO A 116 14.46 10.73 -3.59
N GLY A 117 14.62 9.77 -4.51
CA GLY A 117 14.83 9.98 -5.94
C GLY A 117 13.53 10.16 -6.73
N PHE A 118 12.66 11.05 -6.26
CA PHE A 118 11.24 11.16 -6.64
C PHE A 118 10.97 11.14 -8.15
N ASP A 119 11.71 11.93 -8.94
CA ASP A 119 11.42 12.04 -10.39
C ASP A 119 11.68 10.71 -11.11
N GLY A 120 12.77 10.01 -10.76
CA GLY A 120 13.09 8.69 -11.31
C GLY A 120 12.04 7.64 -10.95
N CYS A 121 11.60 7.63 -9.69
CA CYS A 121 10.55 6.72 -9.23
C CYS A 121 9.19 7.05 -9.86
N TYR A 122 8.83 8.32 -9.98
CA TYR A 122 7.58 8.73 -10.63
C TYR A 122 7.52 8.24 -12.09
N GLU A 123 8.58 8.47 -12.87
CA GLU A 123 8.65 7.99 -14.25
C GLU A 123 8.65 6.44 -14.35
N PHE A 124 9.29 5.77 -13.40
CA PHE A 124 9.27 4.31 -13.30
C PHE A 124 7.86 3.78 -13.05
N TYR A 125 7.17 4.26 -12.02
CA TYR A 125 5.81 3.79 -11.72
C TYR A 125 4.83 4.08 -12.83
N LYS A 126 4.96 5.22 -13.50
CA LYS A 126 4.10 5.60 -14.62
C LYS A 126 4.38 4.80 -15.88
N ASN A 127 5.65 4.69 -16.31
CA ASN A 127 6.00 4.17 -17.63
C ASN A 127 6.34 2.66 -17.62
N VAL A 128 6.80 2.13 -16.50
CA VAL A 128 7.15 0.71 -16.36
C VAL A 128 6.03 -0.07 -15.67
N MET A 129 5.51 0.45 -14.56
CA MET A 129 4.47 -0.22 -13.79
C MET A 129 3.04 0.10 -14.25
N GLY A 130 2.84 1.10 -15.12
CA GLY A 130 1.54 1.46 -15.66
C GLY A 130 0.60 2.18 -14.69
N PHE A 131 1.12 2.74 -13.59
CA PHE A 131 0.31 3.53 -12.67
C PHE A 131 -0.03 4.90 -13.24
N ALA A 132 -1.21 5.42 -12.88
CA ALA A 132 -1.61 6.78 -13.20
C ALA A 132 -1.91 7.59 -11.93
N VAL A 133 -1.71 8.90 -12.01
CA VAL A 133 -1.91 9.82 -10.87
C VAL A 133 -3.40 10.02 -10.61
N SER A 134 -3.81 9.88 -9.36
CA SER A 134 -5.14 10.24 -8.87
C SER A 134 -5.16 11.61 -8.24
N ASP A 135 -4.13 11.93 -7.46
CA ASP A 135 -4.02 13.15 -6.68
C ASP A 135 -2.56 13.42 -6.37
N LEU A 136 -2.25 14.67 -6.10
CA LEU A 136 -0.92 15.09 -5.67
C LEU A 136 -1.03 16.07 -4.50
N MET A 137 -0.09 15.97 -3.59
CA MET A 137 0.01 16.83 -2.41
C MET A 137 1.45 17.29 -2.23
N LYS A 138 1.60 18.46 -1.62
CA LYS A 138 2.87 18.94 -1.12
C LYS A 138 2.76 19.14 0.38
N VAL A 139 3.71 18.59 1.11
CA VAL A 139 3.70 18.61 2.58
C VAL A 139 4.99 19.23 3.13
N ARG A 140 4.88 19.86 4.30
CA ARG A 140 5.99 20.25 5.17
C ARG A 140 5.78 19.57 6.51
N PHE A 141 6.86 19.17 7.16
CA PHE A 141 6.78 18.55 8.49
C PHE A 141 6.75 19.58 9.62
N THR A 142 7.26 20.78 9.34
CA THR A 142 7.29 21.87 10.31
C THR A 142 6.56 23.10 9.76
N PRO A 143 6.16 24.03 10.64
CA PRO A 143 5.57 25.31 10.21
C PRO A 143 6.62 26.29 9.64
N ASP A 144 7.88 25.91 9.54
CA ASP A 144 8.92 26.77 8.95
C ASP A 144 8.66 26.97 7.45
N PRO A 145 8.40 28.20 6.99
CA PRO A 145 8.15 28.47 5.57
C PRO A 145 9.38 28.22 4.68
N ASN A 146 10.57 28.10 5.26
CA ASN A 146 11.80 27.79 4.53
C ASN A 146 12.05 26.29 4.39
N GLU A 147 11.29 25.44 5.08
CA GLU A 147 11.36 24.00 4.87
C GLU A 147 10.92 23.67 3.43
N PRO A 148 11.73 22.93 2.64
CA PRO A 148 11.31 22.49 1.31
C PRO A 148 10.05 21.64 1.36
N GLU A 149 9.09 21.94 0.51
CA GLU A 149 7.92 21.08 0.34
C GLU A 149 8.36 19.73 -0.19
N LYS A 150 7.81 18.66 0.38
CA LYS A 150 7.97 17.27 -0.08
C LYS A 150 6.76 16.89 -0.93
N ARG A 151 7.01 16.26 -2.08
CA ARG A 151 5.94 15.76 -2.95
C ARG A 151 5.41 14.44 -2.43
N LEU A 152 4.09 14.28 -2.49
CA LEU A 152 3.38 13.05 -2.19
C LEU A 152 2.35 12.85 -3.31
N TYR A 153 2.58 11.86 -4.17
CA TYR A 153 1.70 11.53 -5.29
C TYR A 153 0.98 10.22 -5.04
N PHE A 154 -0.34 10.26 -5.19
CA PHE A 154 -1.23 9.13 -5.05
C PHE A 154 -1.53 8.54 -6.42
N MET A 155 -1.34 7.23 -6.59
CA MET A 155 -1.35 6.58 -7.89
C MET A 155 -2.24 5.34 -7.87
N HIS A 156 -3.01 5.15 -8.95
CA HIS A 156 -3.92 4.01 -9.10
C HIS A 156 -3.48 3.05 -10.21
N CYS A 157 -3.90 1.80 -10.07
CA CYS A 157 -3.83 0.75 -11.08
C CYS A 157 -5.15 -0.05 -11.20
N ASN A 158 -6.16 0.31 -10.41
CA ASN A 158 -7.49 -0.30 -10.37
C ASN A 158 -8.52 0.75 -9.94
N GLU A 159 -9.73 0.34 -9.51
CA GLU A 159 -10.79 1.28 -9.09
C GLU A 159 -10.53 1.98 -7.75
N ARG A 160 -9.60 1.47 -6.91
CA ARG A 160 -9.23 2.16 -5.66
C ARG A 160 -8.60 3.51 -5.98
N HIS A 161 -8.97 4.56 -5.24
CA HIS A 161 -8.43 5.90 -5.46
C HIS A 161 -6.91 5.90 -5.61
N HIS A 162 -6.21 5.13 -4.79
CA HIS A 162 -4.80 4.82 -4.96
C HIS A 162 -4.45 3.48 -4.34
N SER A 163 -3.61 2.72 -5.01
CA SER A 163 -3.01 1.49 -4.51
C SER A 163 -1.55 1.69 -4.11
N LEU A 164 -0.95 2.78 -4.60
CA LEU A 164 0.40 3.22 -4.32
C LEU A 164 0.40 4.72 -4.05
N ALA A 165 1.21 5.17 -3.10
CA ALA A 165 1.66 6.56 -3.07
C ALA A 165 3.19 6.60 -2.95
N ILE A 166 3.81 7.61 -3.58
CA ILE A 166 5.24 7.86 -3.53
C ILE A 166 5.49 9.16 -2.77
N PHE A 167 6.42 9.11 -1.82
CA PHE A 167 6.70 10.21 -0.91
C PHE A 167 8.17 10.63 -1.01
N GLU A 168 8.40 11.90 -1.34
CA GLU A 168 9.74 12.49 -1.53
C GLU A 168 10.48 12.65 -0.18
N SER A 169 10.75 11.52 0.48
CA SER A 169 11.49 11.50 1.74
C SER A 169 12.12 10.13 1.98
N PRO A 170 13.31 10.05 2.55
CA PRO A 170 13.85 8.78 3.02
C PRO A 170 13.10 8.31 4.27
N MET A 171 12.87 7.00 4.37
CA MET A 171 12.29 6.36 5.56
C MET A 171 13.10 5.11 5.90
N PRO A 172 13.69 5.01 7.10
CA PRO A 172 14.57 3.89 7.47
C PRO A 172 13.89 2.51 7.35
N ALA A 173 12.60 2.41 7.63
CA ALA A 173 11.83 1.16 7.53
C ALA A 173 11.45 0.77 6.08
N GLY A 174 11.82 1.56 5.07
CA GLY A 174 11.49 1.30 3.67
C GLY A 174 10.01 1.49 3.31
N CYS A 175 9.19 1.97 4.24
CA CYS A 175 7.77 2.22 4.04
C CYS A 175 7.30 3.36 4.97
N VAL A 176 6.36 4.18 4.52
CA VAL A 176 5.70 5.18 5.37
C VAL A 176 4.53 4.50 6.10
N HIS A 177 3.63 3.92 5.34
CA HIS A 177 2.55 3.09 5.88
C HIS A 177 2.00 2.11 4.84
N VAL A 178 1.31 1.10 5.34
CA VAL A 178 0.38 0.28 4.58
C VAL A 178 -1.04 0.55 5.08
N MET A 179 -2.05 0.45 4.21
CA MET A 179 -3.44 0.65 4.58
C MET A 179 -4.25 -0.61 4.34
N VAL A 180 -5.13 -0.93 5.27
CA VAL A 180 -6.18 -1.94 5.11
C VAL A 180 -7.55 -1.33 5.30
N GLU A 181 -8.50 -1.69 4.44
CA GLU A 181 -9.85 -1.14 4.45
C GLU A 181 -10.87 -2.19 4.89
N VAL A 182 -11.76 -1.79 5.80
CA VAL A 182 -12.92 -2.57 6.25
C VAL A 182 -14.22 -1.98 5.70
N ASP A 183 -15.29 -2.78 5.72
CA ASP A 183 -16.58 -2.42 5.12
C ASP A 183 -17.39 -1.37 5.91
N ARG A 184 -16.98 -1.05 7.14
CA ARG A 184 -17.74 -0.15 8.03
C ARG A 184 -16.86 0.70 8.94
N VAL A 185 -17.27 1.94 9.15
CA VAL A 185 -16.66 2.85 10.14
C VAL A 185 -16.76 2.28 11.58
N ASP A 186 -17.79 1.51 11.91
CA ASP A 186 -17.88 0.84 13.21
C ASP A 186 -16.71 -0.10 13.48
N GLU A 187 -16.17 -0.78 12.43
CA GLU A 187 -14.99 -1.63 12.58
C GLU A 187 -13.71 -0.80 12.79
N VAL A 188 -13.65 0.41 12.23
CA VAL A 188 -12.57 1.36 12.51
C VAL A 188 -12.59 1.77 13.98
N GLY A 189 -13.77 2.14 14.51
CA GLY A 189 -13.95 2.48 15.92
C GLY A 189 -13.59 1.32 16.86
N ARG A 190 -14.04 0.09 16.55
CA ARG A 190 -13.69 -1.11 17.33
C ARG A 190 -12.19 -1.42 17.28
N CYS A 191 -11.53 -1.19 16.15
CA CYS A 191 -10.08 -1.35 16.05
C CYS A 191 -9.36 -0.32 16.93
N LEU A 192 -9.82 0.93 16.92
CA LEU A 192 -9.28 1.99 17.77
C LEU A 192 -9.40 1.65 19.27
N ASP A 193 -10.52 1.05 19.69
CA ASP A 193 -10.67 0.56 21.07
C ASP A 193 -9.71 -0.60 21.39
N ARG A 194 -9.51 -1.53 20.43
CA ARG A 194 -8.56 -2.65 20.59
C ARG A 194 -7.13 -2.17 20.75
N ILE A 195 -6.65 -1.25 19.91
CA ILE A 195 -5.27 -0.75 20.02
C ILE A 195 -5.03 -0.06 21.36
N LYS A 196 -6.01 0.67 21.88
CA LYS A 196 -5.95 1.27 23.24
C LYS A 196 -5.86 0.19 24.30
N ALA A 197 -6.70 -0.86 24.23
CA ALA A 197 -6.71 -1.96 25.19
C ALA A 197 -5.40 -2.77 25.20
N HIS A 198 -4.70 -2.83 24.08
CA HIS A 198 -3.43 -3.54 23.92
C HIS A 198 -2.19 -2.63 23.97
N ASN A 199 -2.34 -1.34 24.30
CA ASN A 199 -1.27 -0.36 24.35
C ASN A 199 -0.46 -0.26 23.05
N VAL A 200 -1.11 -0.43 21.90
CA VAL A 200 -0.48 -0.17 20.59
C VAL A 200 -0.42 1.35 20.40
N LYS A 201 0.75 1.87 20.02
CA LYS A 201 0.96 3.30 19.84
C LYS A 201 0.10 3.84 18.69
N LEU A 202 -0.75 4.82 18.99
CA LEU A 202 -1.46 5.62 18.00
C LEU A 202 -0.45 6.60 17.37
N THR A 203 -0.39 6.66 16.03
CA THR A 203 0.52 7.54 15.29
C THR A 203 -0.20 8.59 14.45
N GLY A 204 -1.50 8.47 14.29
CA GLY A 204 -2.40 9.46 13.71
C GLY A 204 -3.80 9.26 14.25
N THR A 205 -4.44 10.34 14.68
CA THR A 205 -5.80 10.26 15.25
C THR A 205 -6.84 9.93 14.20
N LEU A 206 -8.04 9.53 14.64
CA LEU A 206 -9.18 9.32 13.74
C LEU A 206 -9.49 10.60 12.96
N GLY A 207 -9.67 10.45 11.66
CA GLY A 207 -9.99 11.56 10.76
C GLY A 207 -10.62 11.10 9.45
N ARG A 208 -10.93 12.06 8.57
CA ARG A 208 -11.37 11.79 7.21
C ARG A 208 -10.46 12.52 6.23
N HIS A 209 -9.78 11.79 5.37
CA HIS A 209 -8.96 12.35 4.31
C HIS A 209 -9.77 13.17 3.30
N ALA A 210 -9.13 14.20 2.74
CA ALA A 210 -9.77 15.07 1.77
C ALA A 210 -9.72 14.52 0.33
N ASN A 211 -8.73 13.70 0.02
CA ASN A 211 -8.50 13.16 -1.32
C ASN A 211 -9.32 11.90 -1.62
N ASP A 212 -9.17 10.86 -0.85
CA ASP A 212 -9.84 9.57 -1.04
C ASP A 212 -11.06 9.36 -0.12
N HIS A 213 -11.37 10.33 0.74
CA HIS A 213 -12.49 10.34 1.68
C HIS A 213 -12.44 9.25 2.78
N MET A 214 -11.33 8.50 2.87
CA MET A 214 -11.15 7.45 3.86
C MET A 214 -11.33 8.01 5.28
N VAL A 215 -12.14 7.32 6.08
CA VAL A 215 -12.19 7.52 7.54
C VAL A 215 -11.26 6.52 8.17
N SER A 216 -10.17 6.98 8.72
CA SER A 216 -9.09 6.13 9.20
C SER A 216 -8.40 6.68 10.43
N PHE A 217 -7.54 5.87 11.01
CA PHE A 217 -6.53 6.26 11.99
C PHE A 217 -5.25 5.46 11.72
N TYR A 218 -4.14 5.88 12.33
CA TYR A 218 -2.84 5.26 12.13
C TYR A 218 -2.28 4.69 13.42
N MET A 219 -1.64 3.54 13.35
CA MET A 219 -0.96 2.88 14.45
C MET A 219 0.45 2.44 14.07
N ALA A 220 1.34 2.39 15.06
CA ALA A 220 2.69 1.86 14.86
C ALA A 220 2.67 0.35 14.62
N THR A 221 3.55 -0.12 13.75
CA THR A 221 3.87 -1.54 13.60
C THR A 221 5.21 -1.86 14.23
N PRO A 222 5.47 -3.13 14.59
CA PRO A 222 6.81 -3.54 15.05
C PRO A 222 7.90 -3.30 13.99
N SER A 223 7.53 -3.32 12.70
CA SER A 223 8.46 -3.14 11.57
C SER A 223 8.86 -1.69 11.30
N GLY A 224 8.48 -0.73 12.17
CA GLY A 224 8.95 0.65 12.11
C GLY A 224 8.22 1.56 11.12
N PHE A 225 7.19 1.06 10.42
CA PHE A 225 6.27 1.86 9.62
C PHE A 225 4.86 1.84 10.23
N MET A 226 3.95 2.64 9.70
CA MET A 226 2.58 2.72 10.23
C MET A 226 1.64 1.78 9.51
N LEU A 227 0.57 1.36 10.20
CA LEU A 227 -0.61 0.76 9.61
C LEU A 227 -1.77 1.75 9.69
N GLU A 228 -2.33 2.11 8.54
CA GLU A 228 -3.59 2.82 8.42
C GLU A 228 -4.74 1.82 8.40
N TYR A 229 -5.74 2.04 9.26
CA TYR A 229 -6.93 1.18 9.33
C TYR A 229 -8.17 2.03 9.05
N GLY A 230 -8.83 1.79 7.93
CA GLY A 230 -9.84 2.70 7.40
C GLY A 230 -11.07 2.03 6.83
N ALA A 231 -12.06 2.87 6.49
CA ALA A 231 -13.30 2.52 5.82
C ALA A 231 -13.79 3.68 4.93
N GLU A 232 -14.74 3.40 4.04
CA GLU A 232 -15.38 4.38 3.15
C GLU A 232 -14.41 5.06 2.17
N GLY A 233 -13.35 4.35 1.76
CA GLY A 233 -12.44 4.82 0.73
C GLY A 233 -13.15 5.04 -0.61
N ARG A 234 -12.77 6.11 -1.29
CA ARG A 234 -13.31 6.45 -2.60
C ARG A 234 -12.87 5.44 -3.64
N THR A 235 -13.83 4.98 -4.45
CA THR A 235 -13.59 4.20 -5.67
C THR A 235 -13.92 5.02 -6.91
N VAL A 236 -13.20 4.77 -8.00
CA VAL A 236 -13.40 5.42 -9.29
C VAL A 236 -13.58 4.34 -10.34
N ALA A 237 -14.84 4.08 -10.69
CA ALA A 237 -15.21 3.03 -11.65
C ALA A 237 -14.83 3.37 -13.11
N ASP A 238 -14.65 4.65 -13.42
CA ASP A 238 -14.29 5.13 -14.76
C ASP A 238 -13.27 6.27 -14.66
N TRP A 239 -12.00 5.92 -14.76
CA TRP A 239 -10.90 6.87 -14.71
C TRP A 239 -10.86 7.87 -15.86
N SER A 240 -11.50 7.57 -17.00
CA SER A 240 -11.60 8.52 -18.12
C SER A 240 -12.43 9.77 -17.78
N ARG A 241 -13.27 9.69 -16.73
CA ARG A 241 -14.12 10.77 -16.22
C ARG A 241 -13.57 11.40 -14.95
N TYR A 242 -12.41 10.95 -14.50
CA TYR A 242 -11.74 11.49 -13.31
C TYR A 242 -10.66 12.48 -13.72
N SER A 243 -10.61 13.61 -13.07
CA SER A 243 -9.54 14.59 -13.27
C SER A 243 -8.62 14.58 -12.06
N PRO A 244 -7.33 14.24 -12.22
CA PRO A 244 -6.36 14.39 -11.16
C PRO A 244 -6.34 15.83 -10.63
N PHE A 245 -6.16 15.99 -9.32
CA PHE A 245 -6.15 17.29 -8.68
C PHE A 245 -5.02 17.42 -7.68
N GLN A 246 -4.72 18.63 -7.26
CA GLN A 246 -3.79 18.89 -6.16
C GLN A 246 -4.58 19.16 -4.89
N SER A 247 -4.42 18.27 -3.90
CA SER A 247 -4.99 18.47 -2.58
C SER A 247 -4.15 19.49 -1.79
N THR A 248 -4.81 20.47 -1.20
CA THR A 248 -4.17 21.53 -0.39
C THR A 248 -4.32 21.27 1.11
N VAL A 249 -5.13 20.27 1.47
CA VAL A 249 -5.36 19.85 2.86
C VAL A 249 -5.29 18.35 2.93
N ASN A 250 -4.74 17.81 4.02
CA ASN A 250 -4.66 16.38 4.22
C ASN A 250 -6.04 15.77 4.55
N SER A 251 -6.83 16.46 5.35
CA SER A 251 -8.07 15.92 5.88
C SER A 251 -9.15 17.00 6.00
N PHE A 252 -10.40 16.59 5.86
CA PHE A 252 -11.55 17.43 6.16
C PHE A 252 -11.69 17.67 7.66
N TRP A 253 -11.29 16.67 8.46
CA TRP A 253 -11.28 16.73 9.91
C TRP A 253 -10.41 15.60 10.47
N GLY A 254 -9.92 15.77 11.70
CA GLY A 254 -9.07 14.79 12.40
C GLY A 254 -7.66 14.67 11.81
N HIS A 255 -7.07 13.49 11.93
CA HIS A 255 -5.70 13.13 11.52
C HIS A 255 -4.62 14.06 12.08
N ASP A 256 -4.58 14.16 13.40
CA ASP A 256 -3.43 14.76 14.08
C ASP A 256 -2.30 13.73 14.17
N PHE A 257 -1.22 13.97 13.46
CA PHE A 257 -0.02 13.12 13.45
C PHE A 257 0.99 13.50 14.54
N SER A 258 0.79 14.60 15.26
CA SER A 258 1.69 14.99 16.36
C SER A 258 1.69 13.98 17.50
N VAL A 259 0.59 13.24 17.69
CA VAL A 259 0.47 12.16 18.69
C VAL A 259 1.48 11.01 18.47
N GLY A 260 2.01 10.86 17.27
CA GLY A 260 3.06 9.89 16.93
C GLY A 260 4.47 10.34 17.26
N MET A 261 4.67 11.63 17.52
CA MET A 261 5.96 12.26 17.72
C MET A 261 6.35 12.33 19.21
N GLU A 262 5.43 12.00 20.14
CA GLU A 262 5.62 11.98 21.58
C GLU A 262 6.26 10.68 22.11
#